data_ef41d3d535709be6711b27d1b202d28f
#
_entry.id   ef41d3d535709be6711b27d1b202d28f
#
_cell.length_a   1.000
_cell.length_b   1.000
_cell.length_c   1.000
_cell.angle_alpha   90.00
_cell.angle_beta   90.00
_cell.angle_gamma   90.00
#
_symmetry.space_group_name_H-M   'P 1'
#
loop_
_entity.id
_entity.type
_entity.pdbx_description
1 polymer ?
#
loop_
_entity_poly.entity_id
_entity_poly.type
_entity_poly.pdbx_seq_one_letter_code
_entity_poly.pdbx_strand_id
1 'polypeptide(L)'
;MKNVKCGDIKYGRQYYDYQDGTIVCFAPGQITDLEMLPNIQPNAHGILFHPDLIRGTALGQEIKKYSFFSYETNEALHISEEERQTVMDCLQKITIELEHSIDKHSRRLICANIGLLLDYCMRFYERQFDTRNGVNKDIIVRFEHLLNEYFEGDAPQNQGLPSVKYFADKVFL
;
A
#
# COMPACT_ATOMS: atom_id res chain seq x y z
N MET A 1 -10.54 3.88 1.30
CA MET A 1 -11.73 3.24 0.72
C MET A 1 -12.71 4.32 0.28
N LYS A 2 -13.29 4.22 -0.88
CA LYS A 2 -14.15 5.20 -1.54
C LYS A 2 -15.55 4.64 -1.74
N ASN A 3 -16.55 5.47 -1.57
CA ASN A 3 -17.96 5.08 -1.65
C ASN A 3 -18.70 5.67 -2.88
N VAL A 4 -18.04 6.54 -3.67
CA VAL A 4 -18.64 7.18 -4.85
C VAL A 4 -17.54 7.41 -5.89
N LYS A 5 -17.83 7.22 -7.16
CA LYS A 5 -16.90 7.57 -8.24
C LYS A 5 -16.69 9.09 -8.26
N CYS A 6 -15.54 9.57 -7.80
CA CYS A 6 -15.22 11.00 -7.68
C CYS A 6 -14.00 11.44 -8.50
N GLY A 7 -13.41 10.56 -9.29
CA GLY A 7 -12.25 10.83 -10.13
C GLY A 7 -11.45 9.57 -10.39
N ASP A 8 -10.38 9.76 -11.12
CA ASP A 8 -9.41 8.70 -11.44
C ASP A 8 -8.10 8.97 -10.72
N ILE A 9 -7.41 7.91 -10.32
CA ILE A 9 -6.08 8.00 -9.74
C ILE A 9 -5.08 7.55 -10.78
N LYS A 10 -4.14 8.41 -11.10
CA LYS A 10 -3.04 8.11 -11.99
C LYS A 10 -1.78 7.79 -11.21
N TYR A 11 -1.14 6.69 -11.52
CA TYR A 11 0.14 6.30 -10.97
C TYR A 11 1.12 5.99 -12.12
N GLY A 12 2.12 6.83 -12.27
CA GLY A 12 3.02 6.78 -13.42
C GLY A 12 2.26 7.00 -14.74
N ARG A 13 2.28 5.99 -15.63
CA ARG A 13 1.60 6.02 -16.94
C ARG A 13 0.26 5.29 -16.96
N GLN A 14 -0.14 4.69 -15.86
CA GLN A 14 -1.36 3.88 -15.77
C GLN A 14 -2.41 4.55 -14.89
N TYR A 15 -3.67 4.25 -15.17
CA TYR A 15 -4.80 4.65 -14.34
C TYR A 15 -5.21 3.46 -13.48
N TYR A 16 -5.49 3.74 -12.19
CA TYR A 16 -6.15 2.76 -11.34
C TYR A 16 -7.59 2.57 -11.80
N ASP A 17 -8.04 1.31 -11.83
CA ASP A 17 -9.46 0.98 -11.91
C ASP A 17 -10.11 1.29 -10.55
N TYR A 18 -10.41 2.57 -10.36
CA TYR A 18 -10.83 3.14 -9.09
C TYR A 18 -12.34 3.35 -9.08
N GLN A 19 -13.07 2.27 -8.77
CA GLN A 19 -14.54 2.25 -8.70
C GLN A 19 -15.04 2.34 -7.25
N ASP A 20 -16.35 2.28 -7.06
CA ASP A 20 -16.96 2.21 -5.73
C ASP A 20 -16.56 0.91 -5.02
N GLY A 21 -16.34 1.00 -3.70
CA GLY A 21 -15.92 -0.15 -2.91
C GLY A 21 -14.46 -0.56 -3.12
N THR A 22 -13.60 0.35 -3.57
CA THR A 22 -12.18 0.07 -3.76
C THR A 22 -11.31 0.61 -2.63
N ILE A 23 -10.20 -0.09 -2.38
CA ILE A 23 -9.13 0.37 -1.48
C ILE A 23 -7.88 0.58 -2.33
N VAL A 24 -7.17 1.67 -2.04
CA VAL A 24 -5.86 1.98 -2.62
C VAL A 24 -4.89 2.24 -1.48
N CYS A 25 -3.69 1.67 -1.57
CA CYS A 25 -2.62 1.86 -0.60
C CYS A 25 -1.45 2.57 -1.27
N PHE A 26 -0.86 3.53 -0.56
CA PHE A 26 0.29 4.29 -1.04
C PHE A 26 1.45 4.16 -0.05
N ALA A 27 2.63 3.86 -0.57
CA ALA A 27 3.86 3.88 0.21
C ALA A 27 4.45 5.30 0.28
N PRO A 28 5.32 5.58 1.26
CA PRO A 28 6.09 6.83 1.29
C PRO A 28 6.88 7.02 -0.02
N GLY A 29 6.89 8.25 -0.53
CA GLY A 29 7.62 8.60 -1.75
C GLY A 29 6.95 8.24 -3.08
N GLN A 30 5.80 7.59 -3.06
CA GLN A 30 5.01 7.37 -4.28
C GLN A 30 4.36 8.68 -4.73
N ILE A 31 4.55 9.00 -6.02
CA ILE A 31 3.92 10.16 -6.65
C ILE A 31 2.61 9.71 -7.29
N THR A 32 1.51 10.28 -6.83
CA THR A 32 0.18 10.02 -7.35
C THR A 32 -0.44 11.32 -7.83
N ASP A 33 -1.17 11.27 -8.92
CA ASP A 33 -1.98 12.36 -9.43
C ASP A 33 -3.46 12.01 -9.26
N LEU A 34 -4.20 12.89 -8.61
CA LEU A 34 -5.62 12.74 -8.32
C LEU A 34 -6.40 13.67 -9.23
N GLU A 35 -6.93 13.14 -10.32
CA GLU A 35 -7.87 13.87 -11.18
C GLU A 35 -9.29 13.78 -10.58
N MET A 36 -9.69 14.83 -9.87
CA MET A 36 -11.01 14.91 -9.27
C MET A 36 -12.05 15.36 -10.30
N LEU A 37 -13.17 14.65 -10.35
CA LEU A 37 -14.30 15.11 -11.17
C LEU A 37 -14.89 16.39 -10.58
N PRO A 38 -15.13 17.44 -11.42
CA PRO A 38 -15.73 18.68 -10.95
C PRO A 38 -17.12 18.41 -10.38
N ASN A 39 -17.45 19.09 -9.28
CA ASN A 39 -18.74 19.04 -8.59
C ASN A 39 -19.11 17.72 -7.89
N ILE A 40 -18.17 16.82 -7.68
CA ILE A 40 -18.39 15.63 -6.88
C ILE A 40 -17.58 15.74 -5.58
N GLN A 41 -18.25 15.67 -4.43
CA GLN A 41 -17.60 15.58 -3.15
C GLN A 41 -17.18 14.12 -2.92
N PRO A 42 -15.86 13.86 -2.69
CA PRO A 42 -15.41 12.52 -2.39
C PRO A 42 -15.97 12.06 -1.03
N ASN A 43 -16.60 10.90 -1.03
CA ASN A 43 -16.97 10.19 0.20
C ASN A 43 -16.01 9.01 0.36
N ALA A 44 -14.94 9.23 1.08
CA ALA A 44 -13.88 8.25 1.27
C ALA A 44 -13.42 8.21 2.72
N HIS A 45 -13.02 7.02 3.16
CA HIS A 45 -12.35 6.81 4.45
C HIS A 45 -10.90 6.41 4.18
N GLY A 46 -9.98 6.88 5.01
CA GLY A 46 -8.57 6.56 4.86
C GLY A 46 -7.80 6.71 6.16
N ILE A 47 -6.63 6.09 6.17
CA ILE A 47 -5.64 6.26 7.23
C ILE A 47 -4.40 6.87 6.60
N LEU A 48 -3.91 7.92 7.22
CA LEU A 48 -2.60 8.48 6.95
C LEU A 48 -1.79 8.44 8.24
N PHE A 49 -0.62 7.82 8.20
CA PHE A 49 0.26 7.78 9.36
C PHE A 49 1.72 8.01 8.97
N HIS A 50 2.46 8.62 9.87
CA HIS A 50 3.90 8.82 9.69
C HIS A 50 4.66 7.52 9.99
N PRO A 51 5.75 7.19 9.27
CA PRO A 51 6.55 5.98 9.54
C PRO A 51 7.06 5.84 10.98
N ASP A 52 7.27 6.95 11.69
CA ASP A 52 7.68 6.92 13.09
C ASP A 52 6.64 6.27 14.02
N LEU A 53 5.36 6.27 13.66
CA LEU A 53 4.33 5.58 14.43
C LEU A 53 4.63 4.09 14.57
N ILE A 54 5.07 3.47 13.48
CA ILE A 54 5.30 2.03 13.40
C ILE A 54 6.75 1.63 13.71
N ARG A 55 7.68 2.58 13.82
CA ARG A 55 9.09 2.31 14.08
C ARG A 55 9.29 1.54 15.39
N GLY A 56 10.00 0.39 15.33
CA GLY A 56 10.25 -0.47 16.48
C GLY A 56 9.04 -1.29 16.94
N THR A 57 7.96 -1.35 16.17
CA THR A 57 6.81 -2.23 16.40
C THR A 57 6.88 -3.45 15.48
N ALA A 58 6.08 -4.48 15.76
CA ALA A 58 5.92 -5.64 14.88
C ALA A 58 5.46 -5.20 13.47
N LEU A 59 4.48 -4.28 13.39
CA LEU A 59 4.01 -3.73 12.12
C LEU A 59 5.16 -3.07 11.33
N GLY A 60 6.04 -2.31 12.00
CA GLY A 60 7.19 -1.69 11.33
C GLY A 60 8.19 -2.68 10.73
N GLN A 61 8.31 -3.88 11.31
CA GLN A 61 9.12 -4.97 10.76
C GLN A 61 8.45 -5.66 9.57
N GLU A 62 7.12 -5.71 9.56
CA GLU A 62 6.33 -6.45 8.59
C GLU A 62 5.79 -5.58 7.45
N ILE A 63 5.80 -4.26 7.57
CA ILE A 63 5.20 -3.34 6.59
C ILE A 63 5.69 -3.58 5.15
N LYS A 64 6.94 -3.97 5.00
CA LYS A 64 7.56 -4.27 3.69
C LYS A 64 7.07 -5.59 3.07
N LYS A 65 6.41 -6.45 3.83
CA LYS A 65 5.86 -7.72 3.31
C LYS A 65 4.53 -7.52 2.58
N TYR A 66 3.86 -6.40 2.80
CA TYR A 66 2.60 -6.10 2.12
C TYR A 66 2.87 -5.65 0.69
N SER A 67 2.62 -6.57 -0.26
CA SER A 67 2.90 -6.37 -1.68
C SER A 67 2.17 -5.18 -2.32
N PHE A 68 1.02 -4.80 -1.77
CA PHE A 68 0.23 -3.68 -2.27
C PHE A 68 0.84 -2.29 -2.01
N PHE A 69 1.93 -2.20 -1.25
CA PHE A 69 2.75 -0.99 -1.17
C PHE A 69 3.85 -0.97 -2.24
N SER A 70 4.02 -2.05 -2.98
CA SER A 70 5.00 -2.14 -4.05
C SER A 70 4.48 -1.59 -5.37
N TYR A 71 5.39 -1.36 -6.32
CA TYR A 71 5.04 -0.86 -7.66
C TYR A 71 4.09 -1.77 -8.44
N GLU A 72 4.05 -3.06 -8.12
CA GLU A 72 3.24 -4.05 -8.84
C GLU A 72 1.74 -3.86 -8.66
N THR A 73 1.34 -3.26 -7.58
CA THR A 73 -0.06 -3.15 -7.25
C THR A 73 -0.65 -1.86 -7.82
N ASN A 74 -0.63 -1.75 -9.15
CA ASN A 74 -1.33 -0.68 -9.89
C ASN A 74 -2.85 -0.88 -9.92
N GLU A 75 -3.34 -1.97 -9.33
CA GLU A 75 -4.75 -2.30 -9.32
C GLU A 75 -5.33 -1.99 -7.95
N ALA A 76 -6.47 -1.29 -7.93
CA ALA A 76 -7.21 -1.07 -6.71
C ALA A 76 -7.78 -2.40 -6.21
N LEU A 77 -7.81 -2.57 -4.90
CA LEU A 77 -8.45 -3.70 -4.27
C LEU A 77 -9.98 -3.51 -4.30
N HIS A 78 -10.67 -4.38 -5.02
CA HIS A 78 -12.13 -4.42 -5.03
C HIS A 78 -12.64 -5.30 -3.89
N ILE A 79 -13.46 -4.73 -3.02
CA ILE A 79 -13.97 -5.41 -1.83
C ILE A 79 -15.48 -5.61 -1.91
N SER A 80 -15.94 -6.73 -1.35
CA SER A 80 -17.36 -7.00 -1.14
C SER A 80 -17.93 -6.14 0.01
N GLU A 81 -19.25 -6.09 0.16
CA GLU A 81 -19.87 -5.36 1.27
C GLU A 81 -19.51 -5.95 2.64
N GLU A 82 -19.34 -7.27 2.75
CA GLU A 82 -18.89 -7.92 3.98
C GLU A 82 -17.44 -7.55 4.31
N GLU A 83 -16.55 -7.57 3.31
CA GLU A 83 -15.16 -7.13 3.46
C GLU A 83 -15.06 -5.65 3.81
N ARG A 84 -15.95 -4.83 3.21
CA ARG A 84 -16.07 -3.42 3.54
C ARG A 84 -16.39 -3.19 5.02
N GLN A 85 -17.35 -3.95 5.58
CA GLN A 85 -17.68 -3.85 7.00
C GLN A 85 -16.48 -4.17 7.87
N THR A 86 -15.72 -5.22 7.54
CA THR A 86 -14.50 -5.59 8.25
C THR A 86 -13.46 -4.47 8.26
N VAL A 87 -13.27 -3.81 7.12
CA VAL A 87 -12.38 -2.65 6.99
C VAL A 87 -12.85 -1.48 7.85
N MET A 88 -14.16 -1.18 7.80
CA MET A 88 -14.75 -0.09 8.57
C MET A 88 -14.63 -0.31 10.07
N ASP A 89 -14.78 -1.55 10.54
CA ASP A 89 -14.61 -1.89 11.97
C ASP A 89 -13.17 -1.64 12.45
N CYS A 90 -12.17 -1.94 11.62
CA CYS A 90 -10.77 -1.62 11.93
C CYS A 90 -10.54 -0.10 11.99
N LEU A 91 -11.07 0.65 11.01
CA LEU A 91 -10.98 2.11 10.99
C LEU A 91 -11.64 2.73 12.22
N GLN A 92 -12.83 2.25 12.58
CA GLN A 92 -13.56 2.76 13.75
C GLN A 92 -12.80 2.53 15.05
N LYS A 93 -12.18 1.37 15.24
CA LYS A 93 -11.34 1.10 16.42
C LYS A 93 -10.17 2.08 16.53
N ILE A 94 -9.55 2.43 15.41
CA ILE A 94 -8.48 3.44 15.39
C ILE A 94 -9.03 4.82 15.75
N THR A 95 -10.18 5.19 15.19
CA THR A 95 -10.83 6.48 15.48
C THR A 95 -11.17 6.60 16.96
N ILE A 96 -11.78 5.57 17.55
CA ILE A 96 -12.11 5.53 18.99
C ILE A 96 -10.85 5.74 19.83
N GLU A 97 -9.74 5.07 19.49
CA GLU A 97 -8.49 5.21 20.24
C GLU A 97 -7.89 6.62 20.12
N LEU A 98 -8.06 7.28 18.98
CA LEU A 98 -7.60 8.66 18.76
C LEU A 98 -8.48 9.71 19.46
N GLU A 99 -9.76 9.41 19.70
CA GLU A 99 -10.70 10.28 20.41
C GLU A 99 -10.54 10.19 21.93
N HIS A 100 -9.98 9.09 22.44
CA HIS A 100 -9.65 8.95 23.85
C HIS A 100 -8.37 9.70 24.23
N SER A 101 -8.18 9.91 25.53
CA SER A 101 -6.91 10.44 26.05
C SER A 101 -5.77 9.49 25.72
N ILE A 102 -4.78 9.97 24.98
CA ILE A 102 -3.62 9.17 24.59
C ILE A 102 -2.83 8.74 25.83
N ASP A 103 -2.60 7.44 25.95
CA ASP A 103 -1.85 6.82 27.04
C ASP A 103 -0.70 5.94 26.53
N LYS A 104 0.01 5.24 27.44
CA LYS A 104 1.13 4.36 27.10
C LYS A 104 0.75 3.16 26.23
N HIS A 105 -0.52 2.83 26.09
CA HIS A 105 -1.03 1.71 25.31
C HIS A 105 -1.54 2.11 23.92
N SER A 106 -1.93 3.39 23.76
CA SER A 106 -2.58 3.90 22.55
C SER A 106 -1.78 3.62 21.27
N ARG A 107 -0.48 3.89 21.27
CA ARG A 107 0.39 3.57 20.13
C ARG A 107 0.32 2.10 19.73
N ARG A 108 0.37 1.19 20.72
CA ARG A 108 0.33 -0.25 20.47
C ARG A 108 -1.03 -0.67 19.90
N LEU A 109 -2.13 -0.14 20.44
CA LEU A 109 -3.48 -0.44 20.00
C LEU A 109 -3.72 0.06 18.57
N ILE A 110 -3.30 1.28 18.26
CA ILE A 110 -3.37 1.85 16.90
C ILE A 110 -2.57 0.99 15.92
N CYS A 111 -1.29 0.69 16.23
CA CYS A 111 -0.46 -0.14 15.36
C CYS A 111 -1.03 -1.55 15.15
N ALA A 112 -1.62 -2.16 16.17
CA ALA A 112 -2.26 -3.48 16.05
C ALA A 112 -3.50 -3.43 15.14
N ASN A 113 -4.33 -2.40 15.23
CA ASN A 113 -5.49 -2.25 14.36
C ASN A 113 -5.08 -1.90 12.91
N ILE A 114 -4.02 -1.12 12.69
CA ILE A 114 -3.45 -0.90 11.36
C ILE A 114 -2.92 -2.22 10.78
N GLY A 115 -2.17 -2.99 11.56
CA GLY A 115 -1.67 -4.31 11.13
C GLY A 115 -2.80 -5.25 10.73
N LEU A 116 -3.83 -5.36 11.58
CA LEU A 116 -5.01 -6.19 11.29
C LEU A 116 -5.72 -5.75 10.00
N LEU A 117 -5.88 -4.44 9.78
CA LEU A 117 -6.45 -3.90 8.54
C LEU A 117 -5.62 -4.31 7.32
N LEU A 118 -4.29 -4.19 7.41
CA LEU A 118 -3.41 -4.55 6.30
C LEU A 118 -3.41 -6.06 6.03
N ASP A 119 -3.51 -6.90 7.07
CA ASP A 119 -3.65 -8.35 6.93
C ASP A 119 -4.95 -8.73 6.22
N TYR A 120 -6.07 -8.06 6.53
CA TYR A 120 -7.31 -8.23 5.78
C TYR A 120 -7.17 -7.79 4.33
N CYS A 121 -6.55 -6.65 4.07
CA CYS A 121 -6.27 -6.20 2.70
C CYS A 121 -5.41 -7.24 1.94
N MET A 122 -4.39 -7.83 2.57
CA MET A 122 -3.57 -8.88 1.95
C MET A 122 -4.44 -10.09 1.54
N ARG A 123 -5.28 -10.60 2.46
CA ARG A 123 -6.21 -11.69 2.17
C ARG A 123 -7.13 -11.37 0.99
N PHE A 124 -7.66 -10.14 0.93
CA PHE A 124 -8.57 -9.73 -0.15
C PHE A 124 -7.83 -9.58 -1.48
N TYR A 125 -6.57 -9.12 -1.46
CA TYR A 125 -5.71 -9.12 -2.64
C TYR A 125 -5.42 -10.53 -3.14
N GLU A 126 -5.05 -11.46 -2.26
CA GLU A 126 -4.82 -12.86 -2.65
C GLU A 126 -6.06 -13.44 -3.32
N ARG A 127 -7.24 -13.26 -2.75
CA ARG A 127 -8.51 -13.64 -3.36
C ARG A 127 -8.70 -13.05 -4.76
N GLN A 128 -8.41 -11.76 -4.93
CA GLN A 128 -8.61 -11.06 -6.20
C GLN A 128 -7.61 -11.50 -7.27
N PHE A 129 -6.38 -11.81 -6.90
CA PHE A 129 -5.28 -12.04 -7.83
C PHE A 129 -4.81 -13.50 -7.94
N ASP A 130 -5.36 -14.41 -7.17
CA ASP A 130 -5.01 -15.84 -7.17
C ASP A 130 -5.15 -16.51 -8.56
N THR A 131 -5.88 -15.87 -9.46
CA THR A 131 -6.12 -16.34 -10.82
C THR A 131 -5.16 -15.81 -11.90
N ARG A 132 -4.23 -14.92 -11.55
CA ARG A 132 -3.34 -14.22 -12.51
C ARG A 132 -1.86 -14.52 -12.34
N ASN A 133 -1.50 -15.80 -12.19
CA ASN A 133 -0.10 -16.23 -12.20
C ASN A 133 0.51 -16.09 -13.61
N GLY A 134 1.28 -15.01 -13.83
CA GLY A 134 2.04 -14.81 -15.05
C GLY A 134 3.53 -14.58 -14.76
N VAL A 135 4.35 -15.24 -15.55
CA VAL A 135 5.83 -15.27 -15.46
C VAL A 135 6.49 -13.87 -15.38
N ASN A 136 5.81 -12.84 -15.89
CA ASN A 136 6.32 -11.47 -15.86
C ASN A 136 6.25 -10.80 -14.46
N LYS A 137 5.42 -11.32 -13.56
CA LYS A 137 5.26 -10.75 -12.22
C LYS A 137 6.51 -10.96 -11.36
N ASP A 138 7.13 -12.13 -11.46
CA ASP A 138 8.32 -12.48 -10.68
C ASP A 138 9.54 -11.61 -11.02
N ILE A 139 9.64 -11.15 -12.26
CA ILE A 139 10.76 -10.31 -12.72
C ILE A 139 10.66 -8.91 -12.11
N ILE A 140 9.47 -8.33 -12.10
CA ILE A 140 9.25 -6.97 -11.56
C ILE A 140 9.46 -6.95 -10.05
N VAL A 141 8.97 -7.95 -9.32
CA VAL A 141 9.20 -8.08 -7.86
C VAL A 141 10.67 -8.18 -7.53
N ARG A 142 11.40 -9.04 -8.26
CA ARG A 142 12.84 -9.17 -8.09
C ARG A 142 13.58 -7.87 -8.40
N PHE A 143 13.19 -7.19 -9.46
CA PHE A 143 13.76 -5.89 -9.83
C PHE A 143 13.56 -4.85 -8.72
N GLU A 144 12.34 -4.72 -8.22
CA GLU A 144 12.00 -3.78 -7.15
C GLU A 144 12.77 -4.09 -5.86
N HIS A 145 12.85 -5.36 -5.49
CA HIS A 145 13.63 -5.78 -4.32
C HIS A 145 15.12 -5.40 -4.49
N LEU A 146 15.71 -5.71 -5.64
CA LEU A 146 17.10 -5.37 -5.94
C LEU A 146 17.34 -3.86 -6.00
N LEU A 147 16.35 -3.09 -6.48
CA LEU A 147 16.42 -1.64 -6.52
C LEU A 147 16.42 -1.07 -5.10
N ASN A 148 15.50 -1.51 -4.26
CA ASN A 148 15.41 -1.08 -2.87
C ASN A 148 16.68 -1.45 -2.09
N GLU A 149 17.15 -2.69 -2.22
CA GLU A 149 18.39 -3.17 -1.60
C GLU A 149 19.60 -2.32 -2.02
N TYR A 150 19.67 -1.97 -3.32
CA TYR A 150 20.74 -1.13 -3.85
C TYR A 150 20.75 0.26 -3.19
N PHE A 151 19.60 0.92 -3.11
CA PHE A 151 19.49 2.29 -2.61
C PHE A 151 19.42 2.40 -1.08
N GLU A 152 19.02 1.34 -0.39
CA GLU A 152 19.03 1.28 1.09
C GLU A 152 20.42 0.91 1.65
N GLY A 153 21.28 0.29 0.83
CA GLY A 153 22.64 -0.09 1.20
C GLY A 153 23.69 0.96 0.84
N ASP A 154 24.95 0.58 1.00
CA ASP A 154 26.11 1.45 0.70
C ASP A 154 26.49 1.46 -0.79
N ALA A 155 25.78 0.71 -1.62
CA ALA A 155 26.08 0.55 -3.03
C ALA A 155 26.06 1.88 -3.82
N PRO A 156 25.10 2.81 -3.61
CA PRO A 156 25.10 4.10 -4.31
C PRO A 156 26.35 4.93 -4.04
N GLN A 157 26.89 4.86 -2.81
CA GLN A 157 28.08 5.62 -2.42
C GLN A 157 29.36 5.00 -3.00
N ASN A 158 29.41 3.68 -3.13
CA ASN A 158 30.59 2.95 -3.58
C ASN A 158 30.65 2.73 -5.10
N GLN A 159 29.50 2.59 -5.76
CA GLN A 159 29.37 2.19 -7.15
C GLN A 159 28.63 3.24 -8.04
N GLY A 160 28.08 4.28 -7.41
CA GLY A 160 27.31 5.32 -8.12
C GLY A 160 25.90 4.87 -8.51
N LEU A 161 25.33 5.46 -9.56
CA LEU A 161 23.99 5.09 -10.03
C LEU A 161 24.03 3.79 -10.82
N PRO A 162 23.13 2.83 -10.53
CA PRO A 162 23.10 1.54 -11.22
C PRO A 162 22.61 1.69 -12.67
N SER A 163 23.14 0.88 -13.56
CA SER A 163 22.69 0.81 -14.95
C SER A 163 21.51 -0.16 -15.09
N VAL A 164 20.73 0.00 -16.17
CA VAL A 164 19.67 -0.97 -16.54
C VAL A 164 20.27 -2.37 -16.71
N LYS A 165 21.46 -2.46 -17.31
CA LYS A 165 22.17 -3.73 -17.49
C LYS A 165 22.51 -4.41 -16.16
N TYR A 166 22.92 -3.66 -15.15
CA TYR A 166 23.21 -4.19 -13.82
C TYR A 166 22.01 -4.94 -13.22
N PHE A 167 20.81 -4.40 -13.37
CA PHE A 167 19.60 -5.05 -12.89
C PHE A 167 19.15 -6.19 -13.81
N ALA A 168 19.24 -6.02 -15.14
CA ALA A 168 18.89 -7.07 -16.09
C ALA A 168 19.69 -8.35 -15.82
N ASP A 169 21.01 -8.22 -15.65
CA ASP A 169 21.89 -9.36 -15.35
C ASP A 169 21.51 -10.06 -14.01
N LYS A 170 20.97 -9.31 -13.03
CA LYS A 170 20.56 -9.85 -11.72
C LYS A 170 19.17 -10.47 -11.71
N VAL A 171 18.26 -10.02 -12.55
CA VAL A 171 16.92 -10.61 -12.70
C VAL A 171 16.87 -11.71 -13.76
N PHE A 172 18.03 -12.04 -14.35
CA PHE A 172 18.17 -13.09 -15.37
C PHE A 172 17.44 -12.80 -16.69
N LEU A 173 17.49 -11.55 -17.16
CA LEU A 173 17.04 -11.12 -18.48
C LEU A 173 18.21 -10.99 -19.45
#